data_82d4c87f52a331cdfed356e0dac18d1a
#
_entry.id   82d4c87f52a331cdfed356e0dac18d1a
#
_cell.length_a   1.000
_cell.length_b   1.000
_cell.length_c   1.000
_cell.angle_alpha   90.00
_cell.angle_beta   90.00
_cell.angle_gamma   90.00
#
_symmetry.space_group_name_H-M   'P 1'
#
loop_
_entity.id
_entity.type
_entity.pdbx_description
1 polymer ?
#
loop_
_entity_poly.entity_id
_entity_poly.type
_entity_poly.pdbx_seq_one_letter_code
_entity_poly.pdbx_strand_id
1 'polypeptide(L)'
;IAKNRLTPLKVRLGQVLQHIGCPHAARATEARIEYPATISTGQAKSIKLPLRGCSFCDVAVDKGFHGTLDTDRVIRQIRCLPETPDGRKIPFELINEYPLPILGDLLEEICSRGIELSQINLTLRADGLITGIKHLKHVLAVAARRGIYVLLGSIGFESFDDRILRNLNKGLSVADNLQALRLMRDLKAEFGNTFGYSSREGANHGFIHPTAWDTKESVAENQKIITLYGLQNDILPPHSTPLVIHHASALGDWIREIEQREGLHWPRYGSVIGWWDIPHSNHDKE
;
A
#
# COMPACT_ATOMS: atom_id res chain seq x y z
N ILE A 1 22.44 -2.90 -21.40
CA ILE A 1 23.41 -2.69 -22.50
C ILE A 1 22.64 -2.91 -23.79
N ALA A 2 22.30 -1.83 -24.51
CA ALA A 2 21.65 -1.94 -25.81
C ALA A 2 22.71 -1.85 -26.92
N LYS A 3 22.74 -2.83 -27.84
CA LYS A 3 23.65 -2.88 -29.00
C LYS A 3 25.13 -2.70 -28.61
N ASN A 4 25.62 -3.36 -27.56
CA ASN A 4 26.99 -3.28 -27.03
C ASN A 4 27.49 -1.87 -26.68
N ARG A 5 26.58 -0.93 -26.40
CA ARG A 5 26.94 0.42 -25.93
C ARG A 5 26.37 0.64 -24.55
N LEU A 6 27.16 1.23 -23.64
CA LEU A 6 26.69 1.74 -22.38
C LEU A 6 25.83 2.97 -22.67
N THR A 7 24.54 2.87 -22.40
CA THR A 7 23.62 4.02 -22.45
C THR A 7 23.43 4.53 -21.05
N PRO A 8 23.61 5.82 -20.75
CA PRO A 8 23.33 6.38 -19.46
C PRO A 8 21.88 6.10 -19.05
N LEU A 9 21.67 5.61 -17.84
CA LEU A 9 20.34 5.40 -17.31
C LEU A 9 19.72 6.76 -17.01
N LYS A 10 18.60 7.10 -17.64
CA LYS A 10 17.87 8.32 -17.32
C LYS A 10 16.95 8.05 -16.15
N VAL A 11 17.35 8.51 -14.96
CA VAL A 11 16.49 8.46 -13.76
C VAL A 11 15.33 9.43 -13.95
N ARG A 12 14.09 8.92 -13.85
CA ARG A 12 12.85 9.72 -14.00
C ARG A 12 12.09 9.90 -12.71
N LEU A 13 12.31 9.02 -11.75
CA LEU A 13 11.68 9.02 -10.43
C LEU A 13 12.74 8.68 -9.39
N GLY A 14 12.85 9.49 -8.36
CA GLY A 14 13.71 9.23 -7.19
C GLY A 14 12.95 8.60 -6.05
N GLN A 15 13.67 8.17 -5.03
CA GLN A 15 13.12 7.78 -3.74
C GLN A 15 13.84 8.56 -2.65
N VAL A 16 13.08 9.06 -1.69
CA VAL A 16 13.58 9.83 -0.54
C VAL A 16 13.04 9.17 0.71
N LEU A 17 13.94 8.62 1.50
CA LEU A 17 13.59 7.97 2.76
C LEU A 17 13.40 9.03 3.84
N GLN A 18 12.23 9.08 4.45
CA GLN A 18 11.94 9.91 5.62
C GLN A 18 11.67 9.05 6.86
N HIS A 19 10.94 7.95 6.70
CA HIS A 19 10.51 7.11 7.81
C HIS A 19 10.51 5.64 7.40
N ILE A 20 10.90 4.77 8.31
CA ILE A 20 10.80 3.31 8.18
C ILE A 20 9.81 2.82 9.23
N GLY A 21 8.96 1.89 8.84
CA GLY A 21 7.92 1.31 9.68
C GLY A 21 6.54 1.87 9.38
N CYS A 22 5.53 1.17 9.87
CA CYS A 22 4.13 1.53 9.65
C CYS A 22 3.43 1.74 11.01
N PRO A 23 2.72 2.86 11.24
CA PRO A 23 2.00 3.09 12.48
C PRO A 23 1.01 1.98 12.85
N HIS A 24 0.40 1.34 11.83
CA HIS A 24 -0.49 0.20 12.05
C HIS A 24 0.26 -1.03 12.60
N ALA A 25 1.55 -1.18 12.30
CA ALA A 25 2.40 -2.25 12.82
C ALA A 25 3.03 -1.92 14.19
N ALA A 26 2.88 -0.70 14.70
CA ALA A 26 3.50 -0.27 15.96
C ALA A 26 3.03 -1.09 17.17
N ARG A 27 1.77 -1.54 17.16
CA ARG A 27 1.17 -2.33 18.23
C ARG A 27 0.91 -3.74 17.79
N ALA A 28 1.21 -4.70 18.67
CA ALA A 28 0.77 -6.08 18.49
C ALA A 28 -0.76 -6.14 18.65
N THR A 29 -1.39 -6.88 17.77
CA THR A 29 -2.81 -7.21 17.81
C THR A 29 -2.98 -8.71 17.76
N GLU A 30 -4.16 -9.18 18.12
CA GLU A 30 -4.54 -10.56 17.93
C GLU A 30 -5.61 -10.60 16.85
N ALA A 31 -5.33 -11.28 15.75
CA ALA A 31 -6.27 -11.44 14.65
C ALA A 31 -6.74 -12.89 14.56
N ARG A 32 -8.00 -13.06 14.21
CA ARG A 32 -8.59 -14.34 13.84
C ARG A 32 -8.70 -14.39 12.33
N ILE A 33 -7.89 -15.26 11.71
CA ILE A 33 -7.81 -15.42 10.26
C ILE A 33 -8.50 -16.71 9.88
N GLU A 34 -9.48 -16.65 8.99
CA GLU A 34 -10.24 -17.80 8.51
C GLU A 34 -9.36 -18.70 7.65
N TYR A 35 -9.71 -19.99 7.57
CA TYR A 35 -9.09 -20.91 6.64
C TYR A 35 -9.34 -20.49 5.18
N PRO A 36 -8.48 -20.90 4.24
CA PRO A 36 -8.74 -20.68 2.82
C PRO A 36 -10.11 -21.24 2.41
N ALA A 37 -10.80 -20.54 1.51
CA ALA A 37 -12.09 -20.99 1.01
C ALA A 37 -12.02 -22.40 0.34
N THR A 38 -10.86 -22.75 -0.21
CA THR A 38 -10.62 -24.02 -0.90
C THR A 38 -10.61 -25.25 0.01
N ILE A 39 -10.33 -25.07 1.31
CA ILE A 39 -10.26 -26.19 2.28
C ILE A 39 -11.28 -26.05 3.42
N SER A 40 -12.04 -24.98 3.44
CA SER A 40 -13.10 -24.75 4.43
C SER A 40 -14.35 -25.54 4.06
N THR A 41 -14.52 -26.74 4.65
CA THR A 41 -15.70 -27.56 4.44
C THR A 41 -16.72 -27.36 5.56
N GLY A 42 -17.77 -26.57 5.30
CA GLY A 42 -18.99 -26.53 6.12
C GLY A 42 -18.96 -25.64 7.38
N GLN A 43 -17.94 -25.66 8.21
CA GLN A 43 -17.78 -24.74 9.33
C GLN A 43 -16.59 -23.80 9.10
N ALA A 44 -16.79 -22.51 9.32
CA ALA A 44 -15.71 -21.52 9.20
C ALA A 44 -14.65 -21.77 10.29
N LYS A 45 -13.60 -22.53 9.92
CA LYS A 45 -12.42 -22.70 10.76
C LYS A 45 -11.57 -21.43 10.71
N SER A 46 -10.95 -21.06 11.81
CA SER A 46 -10.04 -19.91 11.88
C SER A 46 -8.88 -20.18 12.83
N ILE A 47 -7.79 -19.47 12.58
CA ILE A 47 -6.61 -19.46 13.45
C ILE A 47 -6.47 -18.11 14.09
N LYS A 48 -6.16 -18.09 15.38
CA LYS A 48 -5.90 -16.93 16.18
C LYS A 48 -4.39 -16.74 16.26
N LEU A 49 -3.90 -15.60 15.77
CA LEU A 49 -2.48 -15.31 15.70
C LEU A 49 -2.18 -13.93 16.30
N PRO A 50 -1.09 -13.82 17.09
CA PRO A 50 -0.52 -12.53 17.41
C PRO A 50 0.19 -11.99 16.17
N LEU A 51 -0.08 -10.75 15.80
CA LEU A 51 0.57 -10.13 14.66
C LEU A 51 0.70 -8.61 14.82
N ARG A 52 1.48 -8.00 13.94
CA ARG A 52 1.63 -6.55 13.84
C ARG A 52 1.33 -6.11 12.41
N GLY A 53 0.49 -5.09 12.28
CA GLY A 53 0.11 -4.56 10.96
C GLY A 53 -0.78 -5.49 10.15
N CYS A 54 -0.75 -5.33 8.83
CA CYS A 54 -1.49 -6.18 7.91
C CYS A 54 -0.90 -7.59 7.88
N SER A 55 -1.76 -8.61 7.80
CA SER A 55 -1.35 -10.02 7.90
C SER A 55 -0.45 -10.48 6.73
N PHE A 56 -0.60 -9.87 5.56
CA PHE A 56 0.17 -10.19 4.35
C PHE A 56 1.49 -9.41 4.23
N CYS A 57 1.65 -8.33 5.00
CA CYS A 57 2.76 -7.39 4.83
C CYS A 57 4.07 -7.98 5.39
N ASP A 58 5.10 -8.01 4.55
CA ASP A 58 6.45 -8.41 4.92
C ASP A 58 7.35 -7.23 5.32
N VAL A 59 6.95 -5.99 4.97
CA VAL A 59 7.62 -4.76 5.44
C VAL A 59 7.52 -4.64 6.97
N ALA A 60 6.53 -5.27 7.58
CA ALA A 60 6.42 -5.43 9.03
C ALA A 60 7.41 -6.46 9.60
N VAL A 61 8.38 -6.96 8.82
CA VAL A 61 9.41 -7.91 9.27
C VAL A 61 10.18 -7.34 10.46
N ASP A 62 10.42 -6.04 10.47
CA ASP A 62 11.01 -5.33 11.61
C ASP A 62 10.04 -5.16 12.80
N LYS A 63 8.83 -5.73 12.68
CA LYS A 63 7.84 -6.01 13.73
C LYS A 63 7.71 -4.91 14.79
N GLY A 64 7.46 -3.69 14.32
CA GLY A 64 7.24 -2.53 15.18
C GLY A 64 8.42 -1.60 15.32
N PHE A 65 9.49 -1.79 14.55
CA PHE A 65 10.52 -0.80 14.42
C PHE A 65 9.97 0.47 13.75
N HIS A 66 10.26 1.60 14.34
CA HIS A 66 9.97 2.92 13.79
C HIS A 66 11.25 3.74 13.79
N GLY A 67 11.65 4.20 12.62
CA GLY A 67 12.81 5.06 12.46
C GLY A 67 12.47 6.27 11.60
N THR A 68 12.69 7.47 12.11
CA THR A 68 12.48 8.72 11.37
C THR A 68 13.82 9.42 11.19
N LEU A 69 14.13 9.80 9.96
CA LEU A 69 15.27 10.66 9.67
C LEU A 69 14.93 12.10 10.02
N ASP A 70 15.93 12.83 10.54
CA ASP A 70 15.80 14.27 10.72
C ASP A 70 15.64 14.99 9.37
N THR A 71 15.05 16.18 9.42
CA THR A 71 14.77 17.01 8.25
C THR A 71 16.01 17.29 7.40
N ASP A 72 17.16 17.51 8.02
CA ASP A 72 18.40 17.79 7.29
C ASP A 72 18.88 16.60 6.46
N ARG A 73 18.72 15.37 6.98
CA ARG A 73 19.04 14.15 6.22
C ARG A 73 18.08 13.94 5.06
N VAL A 74 16.80 14.21 5.25
CA VAL A 74 15.80 14.15 4.18
C VAL A 74 16.13 15.17 3.08
N ILE A 75 16.37 16.41 3.45
CA ILE A 75 16.73 17.48 2.51
C ILE A 75 18.04 17.18 1.77
N ARG A 76 19.00 16.57 2.43
CA ARG A 76 20.27 16.14 1.81
C ARG A 76 20.01 15.10 0.69
N GLN A 77 19.15 14.14 0.92
CA GLN A 77 18.75 13.19 -0.12
C GLN A 77 18.08 13.91 -1.31
N ILE A 78 17.15 14.84 -1.03
CA ILE A 78 16.47 15.62 -2.08
C ILE A 78 17.47 16.42 -2.91
N ARG A 79 18.46 17.05 -2.28
CA ARG A 79 19.51 17.78 -3.00
C ARG A 79 20.32 16.90 -3.95
N CYS A 80 20.50 15.63 -3.63
CA CYS A 80 21.21 14.66 -4.46
C CYS A 80 20.39 14.16 -5.64
N LEU A 81 19.07 14.43 -5.70
CA LEU A 81 18.26 14.07 -6.86
C LEU A 81 18.70 14.84 -8.10
N PRO A 82 18.65 14.21 -9.29
CA PRO A 82 18.84 14.93 -10.55
C PRO A 82 17.83 16.07 -10.72
N GLU A 83 18.15 16.97 -11.63
CA GLU A 83 17.28 18.07 -12.00
C GLU A 83 16.61 17.81 -13.36
N THR A 84 15.42 18.34 -13.49
CA THR A 84 14.68 18.47 -14.74
C THR A 84 15.26 19.61 -15.57
N PRO A 85 14.96 19.71 -16.87
CA PRO A 85 15.51 20.78 -17.73
C PRO A 85 15.16 22.21 -17.27
N ASP A 86 14.11 22.37 -16.47
CA ASP A 86 13.68 23.65 -15.90
C ASP A 86 14.32 23.93 -14.50
N GLY A 87 15.30 23.10 -14.09
CA GLY A 87 16.09 23.32 -12.88
C GLY A 87 15.43 22.80 -11.59
N ARG A 88 14.25 22.21 -11.67
CA ARG A 88 13.58 21.60 -10.52
C ARG A 88 14.07 20.17 -10.30
N LYS A 89 14.00 19.69 -9.07
CA LYS A 89 14.29 18.29 -8.78
C LYS A 89 13.27 17.37 -9.47
N ILE A 90 13.76 16.22 -9.99
CA ILE A 90 12.87 15.23 -10.62
C ILE A 90 11.80 14.77 -9.64
N PRO A 91 10.67 14.21 -10.12
CA PRO A 91 9.69 13.57 -9.27
C PRO A 91 10.33 12.57 -8.32
N PHE A 92 9.85 12.49 -7.09
CA PHE A 92 10.29 11.47 -6.14
C PHE A 92 9.15 10.94 -5.29
N GLU A 93 9.29 9.69 -4.88
CA GLU A 93 8.44 9.07 -3.88
C GLU A 93 9.02 9.34 -2.49
N LEU A 94 8.20 9.89 -1.59
CA LEU A 94 8.57 10.05 -0.19
C LEU A 94 8.24 8.75 0.55
N ILE A 95 9.27 8.02 0.94
CA ILE A 95 9.13 6.76 1.69
C ILE A 95 8.77 7.09 3.14
N ASN A 96 7.51 7.10 3.43
CA ASN A 96 6.90 7.29 4.73
C ASN A 96 5.42 6.87 4.68
N GLU A 97 5.03 5.93 5.52
CA GLU A 97 3.64 5.41 5.57
C GLU A 97 2.64 6.39 6.22
N TYR A 98 3.11 7.46 6.86
CA TYR A 98 2.28 8.48 7.51
C TYR A 98 2.91 9.88 7.46
N PRO A 99 3.15 10.45 6.27
CA PRO A 99 3.90 11.70 6.12
C PRO A 99 3.10 12.96 6.49
N LEU A 100 1.76 12.92 6.42
CA LEU A 100 0.91 14.10 6.38
C LEU A 100 1.11 15.09 7.54
N PRO A 101 1.30 14.66 8.81
CA PRO A 101 1.46 15.60 9.92
C PRO A 101 2.68 16.51 9.82
N ILE A 102 3.73 16.06 9.13
CA ILE A 102 5.01 16.78 9.07
C ILE A 102 5.37 17.25 7.66
N LEU A 103 4.60 16.84 6.64
CA LEU A 103 4.93 17.12 5.24
C LEU A 103 4.80 18.61 4.90
N GLY A 104 3.87 19.33 5.52
CA GLY A 104 3.74 20.77 5.32
C GLY A 104 4.99 21.53 5.72
N ASP A 105 5.45 21.30 6.95
CA ASP A 105 6.69 21.92 7.50
C ASP A 105 7.92 21.51 6.68
N LEU A 106 8.00 20.24 6.27
CA LEU A 106 9.08 19.77 5.40
C LEU A 106 9.10 20.51 4.07
N LEU A 107 7.95 20.73 3.42
CA LEU A 107 7.86 21.46 2.16
C LEU A 107 8.28 22.92 2.33
N GLU A 108 7.83 23.57 3.39
CA GLU A 108 8.21 24.95 3.68
C GLU A 108 9.72 25.06 3.90
N GLU A 109 10.33 24.12 4.64
CA GLU A 109 11.76 24.10 4.88
C GLU A 109 12.55 23.83 3.59
N ILE A 110 12.11 22.91 2.72
CA ILE A 110 12.73 22.66 1.41
C ILE A 110 12.73 23.95 0.58
N CYS A 111 11.58 24.63 0.51
CA CYS A 111 11.43 25.88 -0.25
C CYS A 111 12.28 27.01 0.34
N SER A 112 12.38 27.13 1.67
CA SER A 112 13.20 28.14 2.34
C SER A 112 14.69 28.00 2.03
N ARG A 113 15.14 26.77 1.75
CA ARG A 113 16.52 26.44 1.35
C ARG A 113 16.77 26.58 -0.17
N GLY A 114 15.83 27.15 -0.91
CA GLY A 114 15.96 27.40 -2.35
C GLY A 114 15.94 26.15 -3.22
N ILE A 115 15.32 25.04 -2.75
CA ILE A 115 15.20 23.81 -3.53
C ILE A 115 13.84 23.81 -4.22
N GLU A 116 13.88 23.80 -5.54
CA GLU A 116 12.66 23.76 -6.37
C GLU A 116 12.28 22.30 -6.66
N LEU A 117 11.02 21.95 -6.41
CA LEU A 117 10.49 20.60 -6.62
C LEU A 117 9.53 20.58 -7.80
N SER A 118 9.55 19.50 -8.59
CA SER A 118 8.55 19.28 -9.65
C SER A 118 7.33 18.53 -9.11
N GLN A 119 7.57 17.41 -8.42
CA GLN A 119 6.50 16.51 -7.96
C GLN A 119 6.94 15.69 -6.75
N ILE A 120 5.97 15.44 -5.85
CA ILE A 120 6.11 14.50 -4.73
C ILE A 120 5.05 13.43 -4.84
N ASN A 121 5.45 12.16 -4.77
CA ASN A 121 4.55 11.01 -4.72
C ASN A 121 4.42 10.54 -3.27
N LEU A 122 3.18 10.28 -2.87
CA LEU A 122 2.83 9.84 -1.53
C LEU A 122 2.19 8.45 -1.60
N THR A 123 2.55 7.59 -0.66
CA THR A 123 1.84 6.35 -0.38
C THR A 123 1.20 6.48 1.00
N LEU A 124 -0.10 6.19 1.11
CA LEU A 124 -0.87 6.34 2.35
C LEU A 124 -1.75 5.13 2.59
N ARG A 125 -2.14 4.93 3.84
CA ARG A 125 -3.29 4.13 4.22
C ARG A 125 -4.57 5.00 4.15
N ALA A 126 -5.72 4.37 3.91
CA ALA A 126 -6.99 5.12 3.82
C ALA A 126 -7.34 5.85 5.12
N ASP A 127 -7.09 5.23 6.30
CA ASP A 127 -7.26 5.90 7.60
C ASP A 127 -6.30 7.09 7.79
N GLY A 128 -5.08 6.97 7.29
CA GLY A 128 -4.10 8.06 7.28
C GLY A 128 -4.57 9.26 6.45
N LEU A 129 -5.20 9.01 5.30
CA LEU A 129 -5.82 10.06 4.49
C LEU A 129 -7.00 10.71 5.23
N ILE A 130 -7.92 9.87 5.78
CA ILE A 130 -9.13 10.35 6.47
C ILE A 130 -8.75 11.24 7.66
N THR A 131 -7.86 10.76 8.51
CA THR A 131 -7.45 11.49 9.72
C THR A 131 -6.55 12.67 9.41
N GLY A 132 -5.73 12.56 8.36
CA GLY A 132 -4.76 13.58 7.93
C GLY A 132 -5.29 14.59 6.91
N ILE A 133 -6.58 14.60 6.58
CA ILE A 133 -7.15 15.42 5.50
C ILE A 133 -6.83 16.91 5.62
N LYS A 134 -6.85 17.45 6.86
CA LYS A 134 -6.52 18.86 7.11
C LYS A 134 -5.06 19.17 6.81
N HIS A 135 -4.17 18.26 7.17
CA HIS A 135 -2.74 18.37 6.86
C HIS A 135 -2.50 18.29 5.35
N LEU A 136 -3.17 17.35 4.66
CA LEU A 136 -3.03 17.26 3.21
C LEU A 136 -3.53 18.51 2.49
N LYS A 137 -4.66 19.11 2.92
CA LYS A 137 -5.11 20.38 2.38
C LYS A 137 -4.10 21.51 2.59
N HIS A 138 -3.46 21.58 3.74
CA HIS A 138 -2.36 22.51 3.99
C HIS A 138 -1.17 22.27 3.05
N VAL A 139 -0.73 21.01 2.92
CA VAL A 139 0.33 20.59 1.99
C VAL A 139 0.00 21.04 0.55
N LEU A 140 -1.23 20.79 0.09
CA LEU A 140 -1.68 21.15 -1.25
C LEU A 140 -1.72 22.67 -1.46
N ALA A 141 -2.11 23.43 -0.43
CA ALA A 141 -2.06 24.88 -0.49
C ALA A 141 -0.62 25.43 -0.59
N VAL A 142 0.34 24.82 0.13
CA VAL A 142 1.78 25.14 -0.01
C VAL A 142 2.25 24.76 -1.42
N ALA A 143 1.95 23.57 -1.87
CA ALA A 143 2.35 23.03 -3.17
C ALA A 143 1.82 23.91 -4.33
N ALA A 144 0.56 24.35 -4.25
CA ALA A 144 -0.06 25.23 -5.25
C ALA A 144 0.71 26.55 -5.40
N ARG A 145 1.12 27.17 -4.29
CA ARG A 145 1.89 28.42 -4.30
C ARG A 145 3.28 28.27 -4.91
N ARG A 146 3.82 27.05 -4.92
CA ARG A 146 5.19 26.74 -5.38
C ARG A 146 5.22 25.98 -6.71
N GLY A 147 4.06 25.72 -7.33
CA GLY A 147 3.97 24.95 -8.56
C GLY A 147 4.43 23.49 -8.42
N ILE A 148 4.31 22.93 -7.22
CA ILE A 148 4.68 21.53 -6.94
C ILE A 148 3.45 20.65 -7.20
N TYR A 149 3.62 19.57 -7.94
CA TYR A 149 2.58 18.56 -8.11
C TYR A 149 2.63 17.53 -6.98
N VAL A 150 1.51 17.23 -6.37
CA VAL A 150 1.40 16.18 -5.34
C VAL A 150 0.58 15.03 -5.91
N LEU A 151 1.24 13.89 -6.14
CA LEU A 151 0.58 12.67 -6.57
C LEU A 151 0.35 11.76 -5.37
N LEU A 152 -0.91 11.47 -5.07
CA LEU A 152 -1.26 10.37 -4.19
C LEU A 152 -1.09 9.08 -4.98
N GLY A 153 0.13 8.54 -4.96
CA GLY A 153 0.58 7.47 -5.84
C GLY A 153 -0.02 6.12 -5.51
N SER A 154 -0.25 5.84 -4.22
CA SER A 154 -0.87 4.58 -3.81
C SER A 154 -1.67 4.72 -2.52
N ILE A 155 -2.86 4.12 -2.52
CA ILE A 155 -3.60 3.71 -1.32
C ILE A 155 -3.96 2.24 -1.50
N GLY A 156 -3.59 1.41 -0.52
CA GLY A 156 -4.01 0.01 -0.49
C GLY A 156 -5.44 -0.08 0.04
N PHE A 157 -6.43 -0.22 -0.85
CA PHE A 157 -7.81 -0.51 -0.47
C PHE A 157 -8.03 -2.00 -0.21
N GLU A 158 -7.32 -2.85 -0.89
CA GLU A 158 -7.21 -4.30 -0.84
C GLU A 158 -8.53 -5.02 -1.22
N SER A 159 -9.69 -4.62 -0.68
CA SER A 159 -10.99 -5.21 -0.97
C SER A 159 -12.13 -4.27 -0.61
N PHE A 160 -13.32 -4.49 -1.20
CA PHE A 160 -14.60 -3.98 -0.74
C PHE A 160 -15.46 -5.09 -0.10
N ASP A 161 -14.81 -6.01 0.58
CA ASP A 161 -15.42 -7.03 1.44
C ASP A 161 -14.81 -6.94 2.83
N ASP A 162 -15.62 -6.61 3.84
CA ASP A 162 -15.16 -6.46 5.22
C ASP A 162 -14.59 -7.77 5.81
N ARG A 163 -15.03 -8.94 5.33
CA ARG A 163 -14.49 -10.23 5.75
C ARG A 163 -13.06 -10.40 5.25
N ILE A 164 -12.79 -10.05 4.01
CA ILE A 164 -11.45 -10.09 3.42
C ILE A 164 -10.55 -9.07 4.14
N LEU A 165 -11.03 -7.84 4.36
CA LEU A 165 -10.28 -6.80 5.08
C LEU A 165 -9.92 -7.25 6.51
N ARG A 166 -10.81 -7.96 7.22
CA ARG A 166 -10.51 -8.56 8.53
C ARG A 166 -9.43 -9.64 8.45
N ASN A 167 -9.52 -10.54 7.48
CA ASN A 167 -8.50 -11.61 7.30
C ASN A 167 -7.14 -11.02 6.93
N LEU A 168 -7.11 -9.94 6.16
CA LEU A 168 -5.90 -9.16 5.87
C LEU A 168 -5.41 -8.33 7.06
N ASN A 169 -6.14 -8.30 8.17
CA ASN A 169 -5.90 -7.44 9.34
C ASN A 169 -5.62 -5.99 8.94
N LYS A 170 -6.39 -5.50 7.97
CA LYS A 170 -6.19 -4.15 7.44
C LYS A 170 -6.53 -3.07 8.47
N GLY A 171 -7.41 -3.37 9.44
CA GLY A 171 -7.88 -2.42 10.44
C GLY A 171 -8.78 -1.33 9.86
N LEU A 172 -9.37 -1.58 8.70
CA LEU A 172 -10.25 -0.68 7.95
C LEU A 172 -11.50 -1.43 7.52
N SER A 173 -12.58 -0.69 7.32
CA SER A 173 -13.83 -1.17 6.74
C SER A 173 -14.00 -0.72 5.29
N VAL A 174 -14.96 -1.32 4.61
CA VAL A 174 -15.41 -0.87 3.28
C VAL A 174 -15.87 0.60 3.32
N ALA A 175 -16.53 1.01 4.41
CA ALA A 175 -16.97 2.39 4.59
C ALA A 175 -15.78 3.36 4.64
N ASP A 176 -14.69 3.01 5.33
CA ASP A 176 -13.46 3.81 5.38
C ASP A 176 -12.83 3.94 3.98
N ASN A 177 -12.77 2.84 3.22
CA ASN A 177 -12.27 2.85 1.85
C ASN A 177 -13.08 3.79 0.95
N LEU A 178 -14.41 3.73 1.02
CA LEU A 178 -15.31 4.61 0.27
C LEU A 178 -15.21 6.07 0.71
N GLN A 179 -15.00 6.32 2.00
CA GLN A 179 -14.77 7.67 2.52
C GLN A 179 -13.47 8.25 1.98
N ALA A 180 -12.37 7.47 1.98
CA ALA A 180 -11.10 7.90 1.42
C ALA A 180 -11.22 8.24 -0.08
N LEU A 181 -11.93 7.41 -0.86
CA LEU A 181 -12.19 7.69 -2.29
C LEU A 181 -12.97 8.99 -2.51
N ARG A 182 -13.98 9.27 -1.68
CA ARG A 182 -14.71 10.55 -1.75
C ARG A 182 -13.77 11.72 -1.48
N LEU A 183 -12.96 11.64 -0.43
CA LEU A 183 -11.99 12.69 -0.10
C LEU A 183 -10.97 12.92 -1.22
N MET A 184 -10.53 11.87 -1.91
CA MET A 184 -9.63 12.02 -3.07
C MET A 184 -10.31 12.78 -4.22
N ARG A 185 -11.57 12.49 -4.51
CA ARG A 185 -12.37 13.21 -5.51
C ARG A 185 -12.58 14.68 -5.12
N ASP A 186 -12.92 14.93 -3.86
CA ASP A 186 -13.12 16.28 -3.33
C ASP A 186 -11.82 17.11 -3.41
N LEU A 187 -10.68 16.52 -3.03
CA LEU A 187 -9.37 17.14 -3.16
C LEU A 187 -9.02 17.46 -4.61
N LYS A 188 -9.34 16.55 -5.54
CA LYS A 188 -9.12 16.80 -6.98
C LYS A 188 -9.99 17.94 -7.50
N ALA A 189 -11.22 18.01 -7.06
CA ALA A 189 -12.12 19.12 -7.41
C ALA A 189 -11.62 20.47 -6.84
N GLU A 190 -11.08 20.46 -5.61
CA GLU A 190 -10.61 21.67 -4.93
C GLU A 190 -9.24 22.16 -5.45
N PHE A 191 -8.29 21.25 -5.68
CA PHE A 191 -6.88 21.59 -5.98
C PHE A 191 -6.47 21.34 -7.45
N GLY A 192 -7.36 20.81 -8.27
CA GLY A 192 -7.19 20.74 -9.73
C GLY A 192 -5.85 20.17 -10.18
N ASN A 193 -5.04 21.05 -10.79
CA ASN A 193 -3.74 20.68 -11.37
C ASN A 193 -2.61 20.50 -10.35
N THR A 194 -2.83 20.81 -9.08
CA THR A 194 -1.82 20.63 -8.02
C THR A 194 -1.87 19.22 -7.45
N PHE A 195 -3.01 18.53 -7.54
CA PHE A 195 -3.24 17.21 -6.96
C PHE A 195 -3.62 16.18 -8.01
N GLY A 196 -3.02 15.00 -7.92
CA GLY A 196 -3.37 13.83 -8.72
C GLY A 196 -3.53 12.59 -7.86
N TYR A 197 -4.40 11.68 -8.30
CA TYR A 197 -4.62 10.40 -7.65
C TYR A 197 -5.10 9.29 -8.60
N SER A 198 -5.50 9.63 -9.82
CA SER A 198 -6.05 8.64 -10.75
C SER A 198 -4.96 7.82 -11.43
N SER A 199 -5.33 6.65 -11.94
CA SER A 199 -4.42 5.80 -12.72
C SER A 199 -3.90 6.49 -13.99
N ARG A 200 -4.69 7.41 -14.57
CA ARG A 200 -4.26 8.25 -15.71
C ARG A 200 -3.16 9.23 -15.34
N GLU A 201 -3.06 9.60 -14.08
CA GLU A 201 -2.04 10.49 -13.53
C GLU A 201 -0.82 9.73 -12.99
N GLY A 202 -0.84 8.41 -13.04
CA GLY A 202 0.26 7.54 -12.61
C GLY A 202 0.08 6.94 -11.21
N ALA A 203 -1.10 7.08 -10.60
CA ALA A 203 -1.39 6.43 -9.34
C ALA A 203 -1.74 4.93 -9.51
N ASN A 204 -1.51 4.17 -8.45
CA ASN A 204 -1.68 2.72 -8.41
C ASN A 204 -2.44 2.31 -7.14
N HIS A 205 -3.74 2.67 -7.06
CA HIS A 205 -4.60 2.25 -5.96
C HIS A 205 -5.08 0.83 -6.22
N GLY A 206 -4.62 -0.11 -5.39
CA GLY A 206 -4.76 -1.51 -5.67
C GLY A 206 -5.82 -2.22 -4.84
N PHE A 207 -6.26 -3.33 -5.43
CA PHE A 207 -6.95 -4.43 -4.79
C PHE A 207 -6.02 -5.61 -4.72
N ILE A 208 -6.10 -6.38 -3.64
CA ILE A 208 -5.52 -7.72 -3.58
C ILE A 208 -6.61 -8.70 -4.03
N HIS A 209 -6.47 -9.22 -5.24
CA HIS A 209 -7.38 -10.22 -5.81
C HIS A 209 -6.68 -11.04 -6.90
N PRO A 210 -6.80 -12.40 -6.87
CA PRO A 210 -7.53 -13.18 -5.86
C PRO A 210 -6.82 -13.26 -4.50
N THR A 211 -7.62 -13.51 -3.46
CA THR A 211 -7.17 -13.86 -2.10
C THR A 211 -7.55 -15.30 -1.74
N ALA A 212 -6.99 -15.82 -0.66
CA ALA A 212 -7.33 -17.16 -0.16
C ALA A 212 -8.79 -17.29 0.31
N TRP A 213 -9.48 -16.19 0.52
CA TRP A 213 -10.85 -16.13 1.06
C TRP A 213 -11.90 -15.70 0.03
N ASP A 214 -11.50 -15.43 -1.21
CA ASP A 214 -12.45 -15.03 -2.23
C ASP A 214 -13.46 -16.12 -2.52
N THR A 215 -14.71 -15.71 -2.66
CA THR A 215 -15.83 -16.50 -3.11
C THR A 215 -16.51 -15.80 -4.28
N LYS A 216 -17.42 -16.47 -4.96
CA LYS A 216 -18.21 -15.82 -6.03
C LYS A 216 -18.98 -14.60 -5.54
N GLU A 217 -19.44 -14.66 -4.29
CA GLU A 217 -20.20 -13.60 -3.64
C GLU A 217 -19.31 -12.38 -3.33
N SER A 218 -18.09 -12.59 -2.78
CA SER A 218 -17.15 -11.51 -2.51
C SER A 218 -16.71 -10.79 -3.78
N VAL A 219 -16.45 -11.55 -4.85
CA VAL A 219 -16.12 -10.99 -6.17
C VAL A 219 -17.28 -10.17 -6.74
N ALA A 220 -18.51 -10.70 -6.65
CA ALA A 220 -19.70 -9.99 -7.09
C ALA A 220 -19.95 -8.71 -6.30
N GLU A 221 -19.75 -8.72 -4.98
CA GLU A 221 -19.92 -7.53 -4.13
C GLU A 221 -18.85 -6.46 -4.44
N ASN A 222 -17.58 -6.84 -4.60
CA ASN A 222 -16.54 -5.92 -5.06
C ASN A 222 -16.93 -5.25 -6.38
N GLN A 223 -17.37 -6.04 -7.37
CA GLN A 223 -17.77 -5.52 -8.69
C GLN A 223 -19.01 -4.61 -8.60
N LYS A 224 -19.96 -4.96 -7.77
CA LYS A 224 -21.17 -4.15 -7.52
C LYS A 224 -20.79 -2.79 -6.92
N ILE A 225 -19.92 -2.75 -5.93
CA ILE A 225 -19.45 -1.49 -5.31
C ILE A 225 -18.67 -0.65 -6.33
N ILE A 226 -17.75 -1.24 -7.09
CA ILE A 226 -17.01 -0.55 -8.15
C ILE A 226 -17.95 0.10 -9.15
N THR A 227 -18.98 -0.63 -9.57
CA THR A 227 -19.98 -0.14 -10.53
C THR A 227 -20.88 0.94 -9.93
N LEU A 228 -21.40 0.70 -8.72
CA LEU A 228 -22.32 1.60 -8.03
C LEU A 228 -21.72 2.99 -7.77
N TYR A 229 -20.43 3.02 -7.40
CA TYR A 229 -19.71 4.27 -7.10
C TYR A 229 -18.88 4.80 -8.27
N GLY A 230 -18.89 4.13 -9.42
CA GLY A 230 -18.16 4.53 -10.63
C GLY A 230 -16.65 4.61 -10.40
N LEU A 231 -16.07 3.58 -9.75
CA LEU A 231 -14.66 3.60 -9.29
C LEU A 231 -13.64 3.18 -10.35
N GLN A 232 -14.06 2.89 -11.58
CA GLN A 232 -13.19 2.35 -12.64
C GLN A 232 -12.01 3.26 -13.02
N ASN A 233 -12.12 4.55 -12.72
CA ASN A 233 -11.05 5.52 -12.97
C ASN A 233 -10.19 5.80 -11.72
N ASP A 234 -10.66 5.40 -10.54
CA ASP A 234 -10.01 5.69 -9.26
C ASP A 234 -9.10 4.55 -8.80
N ILE A 235 -9.41 3.32 -9.17
CA ILE A 235 -8.70 2.12 -8.73
C ILE A 235 -8.22 1.30 -9.93
N LEU A 236 -7.20 0.48 -9.70
CA LEU A 236 -6.78 -0.52 -10.69
C LEU A 236 -7.84 -1.61 -10.89
N PRO A 237 -7.83 -2.28 -12.06
CA PRO A 237 -8.67 -3.46 -12.27
C PRO A 237 -8.46 -4.49 -11.16
N PRO A 238 -9.54 -5.11 -10.62
CA PRO A 238 -9.46 -6.01 -9.47
C PRO A 238 -8.51 -7.22 -9.61
N HIS A 239 -8.16 -7.63 -10.82
CA HIS A 239 -7.33 -8.83 -11.06
C HIS A 239 -5.83 -8.53 -11.19
N SER A 240 -5.41 -7.29 -10.94
CA SER A 240 -4.04 -6.87 -11.23
C SER A 240 -3.01 -7.32 -10.20
N THR A 241 -3.43 -7.66 -8.97
CA THR A 241 -2.51 -7.94 -7.87
C THR A 241 -3.00 -9.10 -7.02
N PRO A 242 -2.62 -10.35 -7.32
CA PRO A 242 -2.97 -11.50 -6.47
C PRO A 242 -2.31 -11.39 -5.09
N LEU A 243 -2.94 -12.01 -4.09
CA LEU A 243 -2.34 -12.13 -2.75
C LEU A 243 -1.01 -12.89 -2.85
N VAL A 244 0.04 -12.28 -2.37
CA VAL A 244 1.35 -12.95 -2.21
C VAL A 244 1.55 -13.21 -0.72
N ILE A 245 1.76 -14.48 -0.36
CA ILE A 245 2.06 -14.90 1.00
C ILE A 245 3.55 -15.16 1.12
N HIS A 246 4.26 -14.27 1.79
CA HIS A 246 5.67 -14.45 2.09
C HIS A 246 5.86 -15.29 3.36
N HIS A 247 6.92 -16.10 3.40
CA HIS A 247 7.26 -16.91 4.58
C HIS A 247 7.39 -16.09 5.86
N ALA A 248 7.89 -14.87 5.76
CA ALA A 248 8.14 -13.99 6.90
C ALA A 248 6.88 -13.21 7.35
N SER A 249 5.80 -13.21 6.56
CA SER A 249 4.55 -12.53 6.93
C SER A 249 3.75 -13.34 7.96
N ALA A 250 2.78 -12.68 8.62
CA ALA A 250 1.86 -13.38 9.52
C ALA A 250 0.99 -14.43 8.79
N LEU A 251 0.69 -14.22 7.50
CA LEU A 251 0.04 -15.25 6.68
C LEU A 251 0.96 -16.45 6.42
N GLY A 252 2.28 -16.28 6.44
CA GLY A 252 3.22 -17.38 6.41
C GLY A 252 3.11 -18.25 7.67
N ASP A 253 2.97 -17.64 8.85
CA ASP A 253 2.71 -18.35 10.12
C ASP A 253 1.33 -19.03 10.08
N TRP A 254 0.31 -18.35 9.57
CA TRP A 254 -1.04 -18.87 9.39
C TRP A 254 -1.07 -20.12 8.52
N ILE A 255 -0.37 -20.14 7.38
CA ILE A 255 -0.26 -21.33 6.52
C ILE A 255 0.41 -22.48 7.28
N ARG A 256 1.53 -22.23 7.96
CA ARG A 256 2.25 -23.27 8.73
C ARG A 256 1.37 -23.91 9.80
N GLU A 257 0.58 -23.09 10.49
CA GLU A 257 -0.33 -23.58 11.51
C GLU A 257 -1.45 -24.46 10.93
N ILE A 258 -1.98 -24.10 9.73
CA ILE A 258 -2.97 -24.94 9.03
C ILE A 258 -2.33 -26.25 8.58
N GLU A 259 -1.15 -26.20 7.99
CA GLU A 259 -0.41 -27.39 7.56
C GLU A 259 -0.22 -28.37 8.72
N GLN A 260 0.17 -27.86 9.87
CA GLN A 260 0.36 -28.68 11.06
C GLN A 260 -0.94 -29.30 11.58
N ARG A 261 -2.04 -28.55 11.59
CA ARG A 261 -3.33 -29.00 12.13
C ARG A 261 -4.05 -29.99 11.20
N GLU A 262 -3.96 -29.77 9.90
CA GLU A 262 -4.75 -30.52 8.92
C GLU A 262 -3.92 -31.58 8.18
N GLY A 263 -2.62 -31.69 8.46
CA GLY A 263 -1.74 -32.63 7.76
C GLY A 263 -1.54 -32.28 6.27
N LEU A 264 -1.69 -31.01 5.91
CA LEU A 264 -1.56 -30.52 4.54
C LEU A 264 -0.18 -29.93 4.28
N HIS A 265 0.13 -29.72 3.01
CA HIS A 265 1.35 -29.01 2.61
C HIS A 265 1.09 -28.19 1.34
N TRP A 266 1.40 -26.88 1.38
CA TRP A 266 1.42 -26.02 0.22
C TRP A 266 2.81 -25.91 -0.37
N PRO A 267 2.95 -25.87 -1.71
CA PRO A 267 4.26 -25.71 -2.35
C PRO A 267 4.91 -24.37 -2.01
N ARG A 268 6.23 -24.36 -2.06
CA ARG A 268 7.07 -23.18 -1.79
C ARG A 268 7.78 -22.75 -3.06
N TYR A 269 7.70 -21.46 -3.39
CA TYR A 269 8.33 -20.84 -4.54
C TYR A 269 9.27 -19.73 -4.07
N GLY A 270 10.50 -20.09 -3.74
CA GLY A 270 11.45 -19.16 -3.12
C GLY A 270 10.93 -18.66 -1.76
N SER A 271 10.72 -17.34 -1.63
CA SER A 271 10.17 -16.73 -0.41
C SER A 271 8.64 -16.76 -0.32
N VAL A 272 7.95 -17.29 -1.35
CA VAL A 272 6.49 -17.25 -1.49
C VAL A 272 5.90 -18.64 -1.25
N ILE A 273 4.73 -18.68 -0.60
CA ILE A 273 3.91 -19.87 -0.42
C ILE A 273 2.82 -19.89 -1.48
N GLY A 274 2.72 -20.98 -2.24
CA GLY A 274 1.74 -21.18 -3.30
C GLY A 274 0.35 -21.55 -2.75
N TRP A 275 -0.30 -20.63 -2.05
CA TRP A 275 -1.61 -20.84 -1.43
C TRP A 275 -2.73 -21.16 -2.46
N TRP A 276 -2.51 -20.85 -3.73
CA TRP A 276 -3.44 -21.11 -4.85
C TRP A 276 -3.36 -22.55 -5.36
N ASP A 277 -2.31 -23.30 -5.00
CA ASP A 277 -2.18 -24.69 -5.37
C ASP A 277 -3.00 -25.58 -4.42
N ILE A 278 -3.43 -26.73 -4.92
CA ILE A 278 -4.17 -27.69 -4.11
C ILE A 278 -3.22 -28.30 -3.07
N PRO A 279 -3.55 -28.20 -1.77
CA PRO A 279 -2.70 -28.79 -0.75
C PRO A 279 -2.73 -30.33 -0.80
N HIS A 280 -1.55 -30.93 -0.67
CA HIS A 280 -1.38 -32.39 -0.56
C HIS A 280 -1.30 -32.79 0.91
N SER A 281 -1.89 -33.95 1.26
CA SER A 281 -1.74 -34.50 2.59
C SER A 281 -0.29 -35.03 2.80
N ASN A 282 0.23 -34.90 4.02
CA ASN A 282 1.57 -35.40 4.33
C ASN A 282 1.67 -36.95 4.25
N HIS A 283 0.52 -37.65 4.12
CA HIS A 283 0.47 -39.12 3.98
C HIS A 283 0.76 -39.61 2.56
N ASP A 284 0.77 -38.74 1.56
CA ASP A 284 1.07 -39.12 0.17
C ASP A 284 2.57 -39.20 -0.14
N LYS A 285 3.43 -39.14 0.89
CA LYS A 285 4.90 -39.16 0.79
C LYS A 285 5.58 -40.44 1.37
N GLU A 286 4.82 -41.50 1.67
CA GLU A 286 5.38 -42.79 2.06
C GLU A 286 5.50 -43.75 0.86
#